data_a6ae9fbef557f97dbe8d094b4c8a6823
#
_entry.id   a6ae9fbef557f97dbe8d094b4c8a6823
#
_cell.length_a   1.000
_cell.length_b   1.000
_cell.length_c   1.000
_cell.angle_alpha   90.00
_cell.angle_beta   90.00
_cell.angle_gamma   90.00
#
_symmetry.space_group_name_H-M   'P 1'
#
loop_
_entity.id
_entity.type
_entity.pdbx_description
1 polymer ?
#
loop_
_entity_poly.entity_id
_entity_poly.type
_entity_poly.pdbx_seq_one_letter_code
_entity_poly.pdbx_strand_id
1 'polypeptide(L)'
;RNHADIIDEFPGSELVGRAYNPLFPGAIERGDSKTAWTIVAADFVTTTDGTGVVHTAVMYGEDDYRLGMDVGFPAQHTVGMDGAFVEGVHELLDGRYVKECDDQIINLLESQGLLYREHDYTHDYPHCWRTDHPLLYYAMDSWFVRMTAVRDQILSHNASVEWAPEWTGTKRMGEWLSNIKDWAISRE
;
A
#
# COMPACT_ATOMS: atom_id res chain seq x y z
N ARG A 1 -9.70 29.61 3.89
CA ARG A 1 -8.28 29.20 3.76
C ARG A 1 -7.67 29.32 5.14
N ASN A 2 -7.54 28.22 5.87
CA ASN A 2 -6.74 28.23 7.08
C ASN A 2 -5.27 28.34 6.62
N HIS A 3 -4.66 29.51 6.77
CA HIS A 3 -3.22 29.66 6.67
C HIS A 3 -2.65 29.04 7.95
N ALA A 4 -2.04 27.86 7.84
CA ALA A 4 -1.19 27.34 8.91
C ALA A 4 0.14 28.10 8.88
N ASP A 5 0.55 28.66 10.00
CA ASP A 5 1.88 29.24 10.13
C ASP A 5 2.91 28.10 10.28
N ILE A 6 4.00 28.19 9.52
CA ILE A 6 5.14 27.27 9.71
C ILE A 6 5.83 27.69 11.01
N ILE A 7 5.84 26.80 11.99
CA ILE A 7 6.47 27.04 13.29
C ILE A 7 7.84 26.37 13.42
N ASP A 8 8.09 25.32 12.61
CA ASP A 8 9.37 24.62 12.58
C ASP A 8 9.53 23.84 11.27
N GLU A 9 10.79 23.58 10.89
CA GLU A 9 11.17 22.76 9.75
C GLU A 9 12.27 21.78 10.19
N PHE A 10 12.06 20.48 9.94
CA PHE A 10 13.00 19.44 10.30
C PHE A 10 12.98 18.28 9.29
N PRO A 11 14.05 17.51 9.16
CA PRO A 11 14.07 16.36 8.27
C PRO A 11 13.13 15.25 8.78
N GLY A 12 12.43 14.56 7.87
CA GLY A 12 11.53 13.46 8.21
C GLY A 12 12.18 12.33 9.01
N SER A 13 13.50 12.17 8.91
CA SER A 13 14.27 11.23 9.72
C SER A 13 14.15 11.44 11.23
N GLU A 14 13.83 12.65 11.68
CA GLU A 14 13.60 12.94 13.11
C GLU A 14 12.26 12.37 13.63
N LEU A 15 11.35 12.01 12.74
CA LEU A 15 10.10 11.36 13.09
C LEU A 15 10.23 9.84 13.24
N VAL A 16 11.24 9.24 12.60
CA VAL A 16 11.43 7.78 12.57
C VAL A 16 11.60 7.24 13.99
N GLY A 17 10.85 6.18 14.32
CA GLY A 17 10.83 5.56 15.63
C GLY A 17 9.89 6.20 16.65
N ARG A 18 9.27 7.35 16.34
CA ARG A 18 8.24 7.92 17.21
C ARG A 18 6.98 7.06 17.18
N ALA A 19 6.41 6.80 18.34
CA ALA A 19 5.13 6.11 18.47
C ALA A 19 3.95 7.10 18.33
N TYR A 20 2.83 6.59 17.87
CA TYR A 20 1.55 7.33 17.80
C TYR A 20 0.40 6.46 18.32
N ASN A 21 -0.71 7.09 18.69
CA ASN A 21 -1.93 6.38 19.04
C ASN A 21 -2.68 5.98 17.77
N PRO A 22 -3.06 4.70 17.60
CA PRO A 22 -3.84 4.27 16.44
C PRO A 22 -5.19 4.97 16.40
N LEU A 23 -5.67 5.31 15.22
CA LEU A 23 -7.00 5.92 15.02
C LEU A 23 -8.12 4.96 15.43
N PHE A 24 -7.94 3.67 15.18
CA PHE A 24 -8.87 2.59 15.49
C PHE A 24 -8.16 1.53 16.33
N PRO A 25 -8.13 1.69 17.67
CA PRO A 25 -7.34 0.80 18.56
C PRO A 25 -7.73 -0.68 18.51
N GLY A 26 -9.00 -0.97 18.16
CA GLY A 26 -9.52 -2.35 18.05
C GLY A 26 -9.24 -3.02 16.69
N ALA A 27 -8.88 -2.23 15.66
CA ALA A 27 -8.80 -2.72 14.30
C ALA A 27 -7.66 -3.74 14.07
N ILE A 28 -6.56 -3.60 14.78
CA ILE A 28 -5.36 -4.42 14.59
C ILE A 28 -4.77 -4.78 15.95
N GLU A 29 -4.55 -6.07 16.16
CA GLU A 29 -3.81 -6.54 17.33
C GLU A 29 -2.31 -6.33 17.13
N ARG A 30 -1.68 -5.68 18.09
CA ARG A 30 -0.24 -5.43 18.04
C ARG A 30 0.58 -6.72 18.01
N GLY A 31 0.12 -7.75 18.71
CA GLY A 31 0.89 -8.99 18.90
C GLY A 31 2.30 -8.70 19.44
N ASP A 32 3.29 -9.40 18.90
CA ASP A 32 4.71 -9.23 19.26
C ASP A 32 5.43 -8.13 18.43
N SER A 33 4.71 -7.38 17.58
CA SER A 33 5.31 -6.33 16.75
C SER A 33 5.86 -5.21 17.63
N LYS A 34 7.15 -4.90 17.43
CA LYS A 34 7.83 -3.78 18.09
C LYS A 34 7.65 -2.47 17.34
N THR A 35 7.23 -2.55 16.08
CA THR A 35 7.11 -1.42 15.16
C THR A 35 5.66 -1.02 14.92
N ALA A 36 4.68 -1.78 15.41
CA ALA A 36 3.27 -1.40 15.34
C ALA A 36 3.07 0.01 15.93
N TRP A 37 2.35 0.86 15.20
CA TRP A 37 2.06 2.26 15.55
C TRP A 37 3.30 3.12 15.79
N THR A 38 4.35 2.89 14.99
CA THR A 38 5.54 3.73 14.94
C THR A 38 5.74 4.29 13.53
N ILE A 39 6.39 5.44 13.47
CA ILE A 39 6.77 6.06 12.21
C ILE A 39 8.04 5.37 11.70
N VAL A 40 8.01 4.94 10.44
CA VAL A 40 9.14 4.33 9.74
C VAL A 40 9.45 5.10 8.47
N ALA A 41 10.70 5.01 7.99
CA ALA A 41 11.08 5.57 6.71
C ALA A 41 10.61 4.66 5.56
N ALA A 42 10.18 5.27 4.44
CA ALA A 42 9.83 4.55 3.22
C ALA A 42 10.21 5.38 1.99
N ASP A 43 10.85 4.73 1.02
CA ASP A 43 11.40 5.40 -0.18
C ASP A 43 10.33 5.91 -1.15
N PHE A 44 9.11 5.36 -1.07
CA PHE A 44 7.98 5.79 -1.90
C PHE A 44 7.27 7.05 -1.36
N VAL A 45 7.59 7.51 -0.15
CA VAL A 45 7.00 8.74 0.42
C VAL A 45 7.75 9.96 -0.07
N THR A 46 7.01 10.93 -0.64
CA THR A 46 7.57 12.18 -1.15
C THR A 46 7.10 13.38 -0.32
N THR A 47 7.84 14.47 -0.37
CA THR A 47 7.46 15.75 0.23
C THR A 47 6.92 16.75 -0.79
N THR A 48 6.85 16.36 -2.07
CA THR A 48 6.38 17.21 -3.17
C THR A 48 4.88 17.20 -3.30
N ASP A 49 4.23 16.18 -2.76
CA ASP A 49 2.77 16.04 -2.74
C ASP A 49 2.31 15.54 -1.37
N GLY A 50 1.12 15.99 -0.92
CA GLY A 50 0.57 15.61 0.37
C GLY A 50 1.33 16.20 1.57
N THR A 51 1.39 15.44 2.65
CA THR A 51 1.96 15.85 3.95
C THR A 51 3.38 15.32 4.18
N GLY A 52 3.88 14.44 3.33
CA GLY A 52 5.13 13.70 3.58
C GLY A 52 5.00 12.58 4.63
N VAL A 53 3.77 12.33 5.11
CA VAL A 53 3.45 11.22 6.03
C VAL A 53 2.29 10.42 5.43
N VAL A 54 2.47 9.11 5.30
CA VAL A 54 1.48 8.20 4.71
C VAL A 54 1.02 7.19 5.75
N HIS A 55 -0.30 6.96 5.83
CA HIS A 55 -0.84 5.89 6.66
C HIS A 55 -0.72 4.56 5.90
N THR A 56 0.11 3.67 6.41
CA THR A 56 0.43 2.38 5.78
C THR A 56 -0.67 1.35 6.03
N ALA A 57 -1.24 0.81 4.95
CA ALA A 57 -2.27 -0.22 4.98
C ALA A 57 -1.71 -1.56 4.47
N VAL A 58 -1.00 -2.29 5.32
CA VAL A 58 -0.17 -3.48 5.00
C VAL A 58 -0.87 -4.49 4.08
N MET A 59 -2.16 -4.76 4.30
CA MET A 59 -2.89 -5.78 3.53
C MET A 59 -3.57 -5.24 2.26
N TYR A 60 -3.42 -3.92 1.95
CA TYR A 60 -4.21 -3.26 0.90
C TYR A 60 -3.40 -2.41 -0.07
N GLY A 61 -2.06 -2.57 -0.10
CA GLY A 61 -1.15 -1.94 -1.05
C GLY A 61 0.12 -2.74 -1.24
N GLU A 62 0.68 -2.82 -2.46
CA GLU A 62 1.89 -3.62 -2.74
C GLU A 62 3.11 -3.06 -1.98
N ASP A 63 3.30 -1.74 -2.02
CA ASP A 63 4.43 -1.08 -1.34
C ASP A 63 4.24 -1.10 0.18
N ASP A 64 3.00 -0.92 0.66
CA ASP A 64 2.63 -1.04 2.06
C ASP A 64 2.90 -2.45 2.60
N TYR A 65 2.54 -3.47 1.81
CA TYR A 65 2.79 -4.87 2.16
C TYR A 65 4.28 -5.16 2.28
N ARG A 66 5.08 -4.75 1.29
CA ARG A 66 6.53 -4.93 1.31
C ARG A 66 7.16 -4.26 2.52
N LEU A 67 6.86 -2.98 2.72
CA LEU A 67 7.34 -2.24 3.88
C LEU A 67 6.92 -2.93 5.19
N GLY A 68 5.66 -3.33 5.30
CA GLY A 68 5.14 -4.00 6.48
C GLY A 68 5.87 -5.30 6.80
N MET A 69 6.16 -6.12 5.80
CA MET A 69 6.94 -7.35 5.99
C MET A 69 8.38 -7.07 6.39
N ASP A 70 9.03 -6.09 5.78
CA ASP A 70 10.43 -5.74 6.04
C ASP A 70 10.64 -5.18 7.45
N VAL A 71 9.69 -4.38 7.96
CA VAL A 71 9.81 -3.75 9.28
C VAL A 71 9.05 -4.50 10.39
N GLY A 72 8.30 -5.55 10.06
CA GLY A 72 7.55 -6.37 10.99
C GLY A 72 6.27 -5.72 11.52
N PHE A 73 5.52 -5.02 10.66
CA PHE A 73 4.18 -4.56 11.00
C PHE A 73 3.20 -5.74 11.11
N PRO A 74 2.13 -5.61 11.93
CA PRO A 74 1.05 -6.59 11.94
C PRO A 74 0.38 -6.70 10.56
N ALA A 75 0.28 -7.92 10.04
CA ALA A 75 -0.38 -8.22 8.79
C ALA A 75 -1.76 -8.83 9.06
N GLN A 76 -2.75 -7.99 9.28
CA GLN A 76 -4.11 -8.39 9.62
C GLN A 76 -5.12 -7.72 8.68
N HIS A 77 -6.12 -8.48 8.24
CA HIS A 77 -7.21 -7.94 7.46
C HIS A 77 -8.23 -7.25 8.35
N THR A 78 -8.53 -6.00 8.03
CA THR A 78 -9.63 -5.22 8.63
C THR A 78 -10.86 -5.16 7.72
N VAL A 79 -10.75 -5.75 6.52
CA VAL A 79 -11.80 -5.82 5.49
C VAL A 79 -11.95 -7.26 5.05
N GLY A 80 -13.18 -7.74 4.93
CA GLY A 80 -13.51 -9.06 4.44
C GLY A 80 -13.42 -9.17 2.91
N MET A 81 -13.56 -10.38 2.39
CA MET A 81 -13.56 -10.66 0.94
C MET A 81 -14.74 -10.01 0.21
N ASP A 82 -15.78 -9.64 0.92
CA ASP A 82 -16.95 -8.88 0.43
C ASP A 82 -16.71 -7.37 0.37
N GLY A 83 -15.54 -6.90 0.80
CA GLY A 83 -15.19 -5.49 0.86
C GLY A 83 -15.80 -4.73 2.03
N ALA A 84 -16.39 -5.43 2.99
CA ALA A 84 -16.93 -4.82 4.21
C ALA A 84 -15.91 -4.86 5.35
N PHE A 85 -15.95 -3.88 6.24
CA PHE A 85 -15.15 -3.93 7.47
C PHE A 85 -15.53 -5.15 8.31
N VAL A 86 -14.53 -5.87 8.83
CA VAL A 86 -14.76 -6.98 9.75
C VAL A 86 -15.23 -6.48 11.11
N GLU A 87 -15.83 -7.36 11.90
CA GLU A 87 -16.28 -7.04 13.26
C GLU A 87 -15.07 -6.72 14.15
N GLY A 88 -15.19 -5.68 14.97
CA GLY A 88 -14.18 -5.24 15.92
C GLY A 88 -13.24 -4.14 15.42
N VAL A 89 -13.41 -3.67 14.20
CA VAL A 89 -12.68 -2.49 13.70
C VAL A 89 -13.16 -1.22 14.40
N HIS A 90 -14.44 -0.93 14.27
CA HIS A 90 -15.11 0.16 14.97
C HIS A 90 -16.64 0.04 14.81
N GLU A 91 -17.39 0.32 15.86
CA GLU A 91 -18.86 0.18 15.89
C GLU A 91 -19.62 0.90 14.76
N LEU A 92 -19.07 2.01 14.26
CA LEU A 92 -19.66 2.76 13.14
C LEU A 92 -19.29 2.19 11.76
N LEU A 93 -18.29 1.32 11.67
CA LEU A 93 -17.75 0.81 10.42
C LEU A 93 -18.03 -0.67 10.20
N ASP A 94 -18.11 -1.45 11.27
CA ASP A 94 -18.27 -2.90 11.23
C ASP A 94 -19.43 -3.33 10.32
N GLY A 95 -19.13 -4.23 9.38
CA GLY A 95 -20.09 -4.75 8.40
C GLY A 95 -20.44 -3.80 7.25
N ARG A 96 -19.86 -2.59 7.19
CA ARG A 96 -20.12 -1.64 6.11
C ARG A 96 -19.10 -1.79 4.99
N TYR A 97 -19.54 -1.56 3.75
CA TYR A 97 -18.67 -1.52 2.59
C TYR A 97 -17.69 -0.34 2.67
N VAL A 98 -16.40 -0.62 2.53
CA VAL A 98 -15.33 0.35 2.82
C VAL A 98 -15.42 1.64 2.00
N LYS A 99 -15.87 1.56 0.74
CA LYS A 99 -15.99 2.74 -0.14
C LYS A 99 -17.16 3.67 0.21
N GLU A 100 -18.00 3.27 1.15
CA GLU A 100 -19.15 4.07 1.63
C GLU A 100 -18.91 4.66 3.03
N CYS A 101 -17.70 4.51 3.58
CA CYS A 101 -17.41 4.88 4.96
C CYS A 101 -16.59 6.18 5.11
N ASP A 102 -16.21 6.83 4.02
CA ASP A 102 -15.33 8.01 4.08
C ASP A 102 -15.95 9.13 4.92
N ASP A 103 -17.22 9.48 4.68
CA ASP A 103 -17.91 10.53 5.45
C ASP A 103 -17.99 10.20 6.96
N GLN A 104 -18.20 8.91 7.30
CA GLN A 104 -18.28 8.49 8.71
C GLN A 104 -16.92 8.61 9.40
N ILE A 105 -15.85 8.26 8.69
CA ILE A 105 -14.48 8.36 9.20
C ILE A 105 -14.09 9.83 9.37
N ILE A 106 -14.39 10.68 8.38
CA ILE A 106 -14.13 12.12 8.42
C ILE A 106 -14.86 12.77 9.61
N ASN A 107 -16.17 12.51 9.75
CA ASN A 107 -16.96 13.03 10.87
C ASN A 107 -16.45 12.54 12.24
N LEU A 108 -15.99 11.29 12.33
CA LEU A 108 -15.40 10.75 13.56
C LEU A 108 -14.11 11.51 13.90
N LEU A 109 -13.21 11.68 12.95
CA LEU A 109 -11.95 12.42 13.14
C LEU A 109 -12.20 13.88 13.51
N GLU A 110 -13.19 14.53 12.89
CA GLU A 110 -13.58 15.90 13.22
C GLU A 110 -14.10 15.99 14.66
N SER A 111 -14.98 15.08 15.05
CA SER A 111 -15.53 15.04 16.43
C SER A 111 -14.47 14.85 17.51
N GLN A 112 -13.37 14.20 17.17
CA GLN A 112 -12.22 13.97 18.05
C GLN A 112 -11.17 15.08 17.98
N GLY A 113 -11.36 16.08 17.10
CA GLY A 113 -10.36 17.15 16.87
C GLY A 113 -9.08 16.67 16.18
N LEU A 114 -9.14 15.54 15.47
CA LEU A 114 -8.01 14.93 14.77
C LEU A 114 -7.98 15.22 13.26
N LEU A 115 -9.09 15.75 12.71
CA LEU A 115 -9.15 16.11 11.29
C LEU A 115 -8.32 17.37 11.05
N TYR A 116 -7.24 17.26 10.30
CA TYR A 116 -6.43 18.39 9.89
C TYR A 116 -7.02 19.11 8.68
N ARG A 117 -7.36 18.34 7.64
CA ARG A 117 -7.89 18.88 6.38
C ARG A 117 -8.59 17.79 5.57
N GLU A 118 -9.64 18.19 4.90
CA GLU A 118 -10.34 17.42 3.87
C GLU A 118 -10.29 18.17 2.54
N HIS A 119 -10.15 17.44 1.43
CA HIS A 119 -10.30 17.98 0.08
C HIS A 119 -10.60 16.88 -0.91
N ASP A 120 -11.34 17.20 -1.96
CA ASP A 120 -11.57 16.29 -3.07
C ASP A 120 -10.27 16.03 -3.83
N TYR A 121 -10.01 14.76 -4.12
CA TYR A 121 -8.86 14.32 -4.89
C TYR A 121 -9.29 13.41 -6.03
N THR A 122 -9.05 13.83 -7.27
CA THR A 122 -9.37 13.06 -8.46
C THR A 122 -8.11 12.36 -8.96
N HIS A 123 -8.19 11.05 -9.12
CA HIS A 123 -7.10 10.22 -9.61
C HIS A 123 -7.63 9.03 -10.42
N ASP A 124 -6.76 8.39 -11.21
CA ASP A 124 -7.08 7.15 -11.89
C ASP A 124 -7.26 6.03 -10.86
N TYR A 125 -8.33 5.25 -11.00
CA TYR A 125 -8.63 4.13 -10.13
C TYR A 125 -9.00 2.88 -10.94
N PRO A 126 -8.50 1.68 -10.60
CA PRO A 126 -8.81 0.47 -11.34
C PRO A 126 -10.24 0.00 -11.06
N HIS A 127 -10.96 -0.29 -12.14
CA HIS A 127 -12.32 -0.82 -12.10
C HIS A 127 -12.38 -2.22 -12.73
N CYS A 128 -13.32 -3.03 -12.30
CA CYS A 128 -13.60 -4.33 -12.90
C CYS A 128 -14.12 -4.13 -14.33
N TRP A 129 -13.45 -4.70 -15.31
CA TRP A 129 -13.83 -4.57 -16.73
C TRP A 129 -15.19 -5.20 -17.09
N ARG A 130 -15.76 -6.04 -16.22
CA ARG A 130 -17.08 -6.68 -16.44
C ARG A 130 -18.21 -5.91 -15.79
N THR A 131 -17.99 -5.40 -14.57
CA THR A 131 -19.06 -4.85 -13.70
C THR A 131 -18.89 -3.37 -13.45
N ASP A 132 -17.76 -2.78 -13.86
CA ASP A 132 -17.39 -1.39 -13.61
C ASP A 132 -17.30 -1.00 -12.11
N HIS A 133 -17.28 -1.97 -11.22
CA HIS A 133 -17.09 -1.71 -9.79
C HIS A 133 -15.62 -1.39 -9.50
N PRO A 134 -15.34 -0.47 -8.56
CA PRO A 134 -13.98 -0.20 -8.10
C PRO A 134 -13.37 -1.45 -7.46
N LEU A 135 -12.12 -1.75 -7.83
CA LEU A 135 -11.39 -2.88 -7.26
C LEU A 135 -10.80 -2.49 -5.90
N LEU A 136 -10.63 -3.48 -5.04
CA LEU A 136 -9.85 -3.34 -3.82
C LEU A 136 -8.53 -4.10 -4.00
N TYR A 137 -7.41 -3.44 -3.65
CA TYR A 137 -6.17 -4.17 -3.46
C TYR A 137 -6.30 -5.00 -2.19
N TYR A 138 -5.92 -6.27 -2.25
CA TYR A 138 -6.13 -7.20 -1.16
C TYR A 138 -5.01 -8.24 -1.15
N ALA A 139 -4.24 -8.31 -0.07
CA ALA A 139 -3.21 -9.33 0.07
C ALA A 139 -3.85 -10.69 0.37
N MET A 140 -3.52 -11.70 -0.41
CA MET A 140 -4.04 -13.05 -0.24
C MET A 140 -2.99 -14.08 -0.66
N ASP A 141 -3.08 -15.26 -0.10
CA ASP A 141 -2.23 -16.37 -0.49
C ASP A 141 -2.48 -16.74 -1.95
N SER A 142 -1.41 -16.97 -2.68
CA SER A 142 -1.46 -17.30 -4.09
C SER A 142 -0.30 -18.23 -4.48
N TRP A 143 -0.49 -18.99 -5.55
CA TRP A 143 0.59 -19.79 -6.11
C TRP A 143 1.40 -18.97 -7.10
N PHE A 144 2.72 -19.02 -6.95
CA PHE A 144 3.66 -18.30 -7.81
C PHE A 144 4.68 -19.25 -8.45
N VAL A 145 5.01 -18.96 -9.70
CA VAL A 145 6.24 -19.48 -10.31
C VAL A 145 7.35 -18.49 -10.01
N ARG A 146 8.40 -18.93 -9.31
CA ARG A 146 9.53 -18.09 -8.91
C ARG A 146 10.43 -17.74 -10.10
N MET A 147 9.98 -16.84 -10.95
CA MET A 147 10.72 -16.39 -12.14
C MET A 147 11.98 -15.62 -11.76
N THR A 148 11.97 -14.93 -10.62
CA THR A 148 13.13 -14.19 -10.10
C THR A 148 14.33 -15.10 -9.83
N ALA A 149 14.12 -16.37 -9.48
CA ALA A 149 15.20 -17.34 -9.24
C ALA A 149 15.99 -17.71 -10.50
N VAL A 150 15.39 -17.55 -11.67
CA VAL A 150 16.01 -17.89 -12.97
C VAL A 150 16.33 -16.65 -13.82
N ARG A 151 16.16 -15.45 -13.27
CA ARG A 151 16.36 -14.16 -13.95
C ARG A 151 17.71 -14.09 -14.67
N ASP A 152 18.79 -14.36 -13.96
CA ASP A 152 20.15 -14.21 -14.50
C ASP A 152 20.42 -15.22 -15.63
N GLN A 153 19.88 -16.44 -15.52
CA GLN A 153 19.97 -17.44 -16.57
C GLN A 153 19.21 -17.02 -17.82
N ILE A 154 17.99 -16.49 -17.66
CA ILE A 154 17.18 -16.03 -18.79
C ILE A 154 17.84 -14.82 -19.45
N LEU A 155 18.41 -13.89 -18.69
CA LEU A 155 19.17 -12.74 -19.24
C LEU A 155 20.40 -13.21 -20.02
N SER A 156 21.14 -14.18 -19.50
CA SER A 156 22.29 -14.78 -20.21
C SER A 156 21.87 -15.45 -21.52
N HIS A 157 20.76 -16.22 -21.50
CA HIS A 157 20.22 -16.82 -22.71
C HIS A 157 19.73 -15.77 -23.70
N ASN A 158 19.03 -14.72 -23.25
CA ASN A 158 18.59 -13.62 -24.09
C ASN A 158 19.76 -12.93 -24.81
N ALA A 159 20.91 -12.80 -24.14
CA ALA A 159 22.11 -12.21 -24.72
C ALA A 159 22.75 -13.10 -25.81
N SER A 160 22.47 -14.40 -25.81
CA SER A 160 22.96 -15.35 -26.82
C SER A 160 22.05 -15.50 -28.05
N VAL A 161 20.87 -14.89 -28.01
CA VAL A 161 19.91 -14.91 -29.14
C VAL A 161 20.28 -13.83 -30.15
N GLU A 162 20.30 -14.19 -31.42
CA GLU A 162 20.43 -13.23 -32.52
C GLU A 162 19.09 -12.52 -32.77
N TRP A 163 19.00 -11.27 -32.39
CA TRP A 163 17.80 -10.46 -32.51
C TRP A 163 17.81 -9.58 -33.76
N ALA A 164 16.73 -9.59 -34.51
CA ALA A 164 16.53 -8.69 -35.66
C ALA A 164 15.24 -7.86 -35.48
N PRO A 165 15.34 -6.56 -35.19
CA PRO A 165 16.56 -5.77 -34.95
C PRO A 165 17.16 -6.03 -33.56
N GLU A 166 18.47 -5.83 -33.42
CA GLU A 166 19.25 -6.05 -32.20
C GLU A 166 18.65 -5.38 -30.94
N TRP A 167 18.14 -4.17 -31.06
CA TRP A 167 17.56 -3.42 -29.95
C TRP A 167 16.35 -4.12 -29.31
N THR A 168 15.68 -5.03 -30.00
CA THR A 168 14.57 -5.82 -29.43
C THR A 168 15.05 -6.68 -28.27
N GLY A 169 16.21 -7.29 -28.42
CA GLY A 169 16.81 -8.11 -27.37
C GLY A 169 17.44 -7.31 -26.24
N THR A 170 18.22 -6.29 -26.62
CA THR A 170 19.02 -5.51 -25.65
C THR A 170 18.18 -4.52 -24.84
N LYS A 171 17.20 -3.84 -25.46
CA LYS A 171 16.33 -2.88 -24.79
C LYS A 171 15.03 -3.54 -24.32
N ARG A 172 14.08 -3.77 -25.22
CA ARG A 172 12.73 -4.16 -24.84
C ARG A 172 12.66 -5.47 -24.05
N MET A 173 13.26 -6.55 -24.59
CA MET A 173 13.27 -7.85 -23.93
C MET A 173 14.19 -7.85 -22.71
N GLY A 174 15.39 -7.27 -22.85
CA GLY A 174 16.38 -7.18 -21.77
C GLY A 174 15.85 -6.38 -20.58
N GLU A 175 15.22 -5.24 -20.80
CA GLU A 175 14.58 -4.43 -19.75
C GLU A 175 13.42 -5.20 -19.08
N TRP A 176 12.56 -5.87 -19.86
CA TRP A 176 11.48 -6.67 -19.32
C TRP A 176 12.00 -7.83 -18.46
N LEU A 177 13.00 -8.56 -18.91
CA LEU A 177 13.61 -9.67 -18.17
C LEU A 177 14.36 -9.19 -16.92
N SER A 178 15.02 -8.03 -16.98
CA SER A 178 15.71 -7.45 -15.81
C SER A 178 14.75 -7.10 -14.68
N ASN A 179 13.52 -6.72 -15.03
CA ASN A 179 12.47 -6.35 -14.10
C ASN A 179 11.43 -7.46 -13.90
N ILE A 180 11.76 -8.72 -14.29
CA ILE A 180 10.82 -9.83 -14.17
C ILE A 180 10.42 -10.05 -12.72
N LYS A 181 9.11 -10.16 -12.50
CA LYS A 181 8.51 -10.52 -11.20
C LYS A 181 8.12 -11.99 -11.20
N ASP A 182 7.91 -12.55 -10.02
CA ASP A 182 7.32 -13.88 -9.88
C ASP A 182 5.89 -13.91 -10.46
N TRP A 183 5.52 -14.99 -11.12
CA TRP A 183 4.25 -15.09 -11.81
C TRP A 183 3.18 -15.70 -10.92
N ALA A 184 2.17 -14.93 -10.58
CA ALA A 184 0.96 -15.45 -9.95
C ALA A 184 0.19 -16.33 -10.96
N ILE A 185 -0.06 -17.57 -10.60
CA ILE A 185 -0.72 -18.57 -11.46
C ILE A 185 -2.07 -19.03 -10.93
N SER A 186 -2.41 -18.70 -9.69
CA SER A 186 -3.75 -18.92 -9.17
C SER A 186 -4.66 -17.74 -9.47
N ARG A 187 -5.94 -18.01 -9.63
CA ARG A 187 -7.03 -17.04 -9.78
C ARG A 187 -8.24 -17.58 -9.01
N GLU A 188 -8.86 -16.72 -8.27
CA GLU A 188 -10.13 -16.94 -7.60
C GLU A 188 -11.24 -16.13 -8.23
#